data_25788859d2780d8f05fbe7fab3b18f06
#
_entry.id   25788859d2780d8f05fbe7fab3b18f06
#
_cell.length_a   1.000
_cell.length_b   1.000
_cell.length_c   1.000
_cell.angle_alpha   90.00
_cell.angle_beta   90.00
_cell.angle_gamma   90.00
#
_symmetry.space_group_name_H-M   'P 1'
#
loop_
_entity.id
_entity.type
_entity.pdbx_description
1 polymer ?
#
loop_
_entity_poly.entity_id
_entity_poly.type
_entity_poly.pdbx_seq_one_letter_code
_entity_poly.pdbx_strand_id
1 'polypeptide(L)'
;TPYLIRAFYEWSVDNDFTPQLSVLAEPEDYRVIVPSNYVTNNEIVLNISPTACDSLQLGNDLITFKARFAGKVESISIPVDRVKAIFIREEGYGMRFDVEPMKKPKMSGDQPKRGFVKVED
;
A
#
# COMPACT_ATOMS: atom_id res chain seq x y z
N THR A 1 -4.56 4.64 -9.76
CA THR A 1 -4.37 4.33 -8.34
C THR A 1 -3.47 5.35 -7.64
N PRO A 2 -2.32 5.73 -8.18
CA PRO A 2 -1.45 6.66 -7.44
C PRO A 2 -2.10 8.02 -7.20
N TYR A 3 -2.91 8.48 -8.14
CA TYR A 3 -3.58 9.77 -7.96
C TYR A 3 -4.63 9.69 -6.86
N LEU A 4 -5.34 8.56 -6.77
CA LEU A 4 -6.34 8.36 -5.74
C LEU A 4 -5.70 8.25 -4.36
N ILE A 5 -4.57 7.59 -4.28
CA ILE A 5 -3.84 7.48 -3.03
C ILE A 5 -3.43 8.85 -2.53
N ARG A 6 -2.88 9.68 -3.42
CA ARG A 6 -2.46 11.03 -3.02
C ARG A 6 -3.64 11.89 -2.59
N ALA A 7 -4.75 11.81 -3.33
CA ALA A 7 -5.93 12.60 -2.99
C ALA A 7 -6.50 12.18 -1.65
N PHE A 8 -6.59 10.88 -1.41
CA PHE A 8 -7.10 10.37 -0.14
C PHE A 8 -6.19 10.76 1.01
N TYR A 9 -4.88 10.68 0.79
CA TYR A 9 -3.91 11.04 1.81
C TYR A 9 -4.07 12.51 2.21
N GLU A 10 -4.15 13.40 1.22
CA GLU A 10 -4.28 14.82 1.50
C GLU A 10 -5.57 15.12 2.24
N TRP A 11 -6.66 14.50 1.80
CA TRP A 11 -7.93 14.67 2.48
C TRP A 11 -7.85 14.20 3.94
N SER A 12 -7.21 13.06 4.16
CA SER A 12 -7.07 12.50 5.50
C SER A 12 -6.32 13.46 6.43
N VAL A 13 -5.19 13.93 5.95
CA VAL A 13 -4.34 14.80 6.76
C VAL A 13 -5.03 16.14 7.02
N ASP A 14 -5.70 16.69 6.02
CA ASP A 14 -6.40 17.96 6.16
C ASP A 14 -7.53 17.88 7.18
N ASN A 15 -8.06 16.69 7.40
CA ASN A 15 -9.14 16.49 8.35
C ASN A 15 -8.70 15.86 9.66
N ASP A 16 -7.39 15.85 9.91
CA ASP A 16 -6.79 15.34 11.14
C ASP A 16 -7.04 13.85 11.36
N PHE A 17 -7.22 13.11 10.29
CA PHE A 17 -7.33 11.66 10.35
C PHE A 17 -5.94 11.02 10.20
N THR A 18 -5.88 9.73 10.46
CA THR A 18 -4.64 8.97 10.40
C THR A 18 -4.70 8.03 9.18
N PRO A 19 -4.05 8.38 8.07
CA PRO A 19 -4.06 7.50 6.90
C PRO A 19 -3.16 6.30 7.10
N GLN A 20 -3.64 5.14 6.69
CA GLN A 20 -2.90 3.89 6.75
C GLN A 20 -3.00 3.17 5.41
N LEU A 21 -1.94 2.43 5.08
CA LEU A 21 -1.92 1.61 3.88
C LEU A 21 -1.98 0.14 4.26
N SER A 22 -2.76 -0.63 3.52
CA SER A 22 -2.71 -2.08 3.57
C SER A 22 -1.96 -2.53 2.32
N VAL A 23 -0.93 -3.32 2.50
CA VAL A 23 0.01 -3.69 1.45
C VAL A 23 0.15 -5.19 1.34
N LEU A 24 0.13 -5.69 0.11
CA LEU A 24 0.41 -7.10 -0.14
C LEU A 24 1.92 -7.28 -0.13
N ALA A 25 2.41 -8.02 0.85
CA ALA A 25 3.85 -8.19 1.08
C ALA A 25 4.22 -9.66 1.00
N GLU A 26 4.21 -10.20 -0.21
CA GLU A 26 4.56 -11.61 -0.42
C GLU A 26 6.07 -11.77 -0.37
N PRO A 27 6.57 -12.87 0.22
CA PRO A 27 8.01 -13.06 0.34
C PRO A 27 8.74 -13.11 -1.01
N GLU A 28 8.03 -13.52 -2.06
CA GLU A 28 8.61 -13.62 -3.39
C GLU A 28 8.81 -12.25 -4.05
N ASP A 29 8.12 -11.24 -3.57
CA ASP A 29 8.16 -9.93 -4.21
C ASP A 29 9.26 -9.08 -3.58
N TYR A 30 10.44 -9.09 -4.18
CA TYR A 30 11.59 -8.38 -3.64
C TYR A 30 11.47 -6.86 -3.77
N ARG A 31 10.47 -6.38 -4.49
CA ARG A 31 10.26 -4.95 -4.63
C ARG A 31 9.65 -4.34 -3.37
N VAL A 32 8.95 -5.17 -2.58
CA VAL A 32 8.32 -4.71 -1.35
C VAL A 32 9.33 -4.78 -0.23
N ILE A 33 9.73 -3.63 0.29
CA ILE A 33 10.75 -3.54 1.33
C ILE A 33 10.07 -3.03 2.60
N VAL A 34 9.77 -3.97 3.49
CA VAL A 34 9.09 -3.69 4.77
C VAL A 34 9.69 -4.61 5.83
N PRO A 35 9.52 -4.27 7.12
CA PRO A 35 10.01 -5.18 8.17
C PRO A 35 9.18 -6.45 8.19
N SER A 36 9.81 -7.57 7.88
CA SER A 36 9.10 -8.83 7.70
C SER A 36 8.43 -9.32 8.99
N ASN A 37 8.94 -8.92 10.15
CA ASN A 37 8.34 -9.31 11.43
C ASN A 37 6.92 -8.82 11.59
N TYR A 38 6.53 -7.79 10.84
CA TYR A 38 5.23 -7.18 10.97
C TYR A 38 4.26 -7.61 9.88
N VAL A 39 4.71 -8.51 9.00
CA VAL A 39 3.87 -9.05 7.93
C VAL A 39 3.12 -10.25 8.46
N THR A 40 1.80 -10.27 8.27
CA THR A 40 0.94 -11.37 8.69
C THR A 40 0.05 -11.77 7.51
N ASN A 41 0.09 -13.02 7.13
CA ASN A 41 -0.68 -13.53 5.98
C ASN A 41 -0.41 -12.71 4.73
N ASN A 42 0.86 -12.42 4.50
CA ASN A 42 1.34 -11.66 3.35
C ASN A 42 0.78 -10.24 3.28
N GLU A 43 0.40 -9.70 4.42
CA GLU A 43 -0.14 -8.34 4.46
C GLU A 43 0.52 -7.56 5.60
N ILE A 44 0.77 -6.27 5.35
CA ILE A 44 1.24 -5.37 6.38
C ILE A 44 0.42 -4.09 6.30
N VAL A 45 0.08 -3.54 7.46
CA VAL A 45 -0.63 -2.27 7.56
C VAL A 45 0.34 -1.23 8.09
N LEU A 46 0.46 -0.12 7.37
CA LEU A 46 1.46 0.91 7.66
C LEU A 46 0.78 2.25 7.90
N ASN A 47 1.17 2.89 8.99
CA ASN A 47 0.67 4.23 9.31
C ASN A 47 1.56 5.24 8.57
N ILE A 48 0.96 5.98 7.65
CA ILE A 48 1.71 6.96 6.85
C ILE A 48 1.37 8.40 7.20
N SER A 49 0.81 8.62 8.39
CA SER A 49 0.51 9.98 8.82
C SER A 49 1.80 10.77 9.03
N PRO A 50 1.73 12.11 8.97
CA PRO A 50 2.94 12.93 9.11
C PRO A 50 3.66 12.74 10.44
N THR A 51 2.95 12.33 11.49
CA THR A 51 3.59 12.14 12.78
C THR A 51 4.21 10.75 12.93
N ALA A 52 3.85 9.82 12.05
CA ALA A 52 4.31 8.45 12.14
C ALA A 52 5.49 8.14 11.24
N CYS A 53 5.68 8.92 10.20
CA CYS A 53 6.75 8.63 9.24
C CYS A 53 7.39 9.89 8.73
N ASP A 54 8.61 9.75 8.19
CA ASP A 54 9.38 10.84 7.63
C ASP A 54 9.62 10.61 6.16
N SER A 55 9.80 11.69 5.42
CA SER A 55 10.22 11.66 4.02
C SER A 55 9.26 10.87 3.14
N LEU A 56 7.97 10.99 3.42
CA LEU A 56 6.97 10.27 2.65
C LEU A 56 6.91 10.80 1.23
N GLN A 57 7.00 9.90 0.27
CA GLN A 57 6.82 10.22 -1.13
C GLN A 57 5.81 9.27 -1.74
N LEU A 58 4.70 9.82 -2.18
CA LEU A 58 3.63 9.06 -2.82
C LEU A 58 3.78 9.22 -4.33
N GLY A 59 4.70 8.45 -4.89
CA GLY A 59 4.99 8.54 -6.32
C GLY A 59 3.97 7.82 -7.18
N ASN A 60 4.17 7.87 -8.48
CA ASN A 60 3.29 7.18 -9.41
C ASN A 60 3.52 5.67 -9.42
N ASP A 61 4.74 5.25 -9.19
CA ASP A 61 5.09 3.84 -9.24
C ASP A 61 5.52 3.29 -7.90
N LEU A 62 6.00 4.14 -7.04
CA LEU A 62 6.64 3.70 -5.80
C LEU A 62 6.28 4.64 -4.65
N ILE A 63 6.02 4.07 -3.50
CA ILE A 63 5.79 4.82 -2.27
C ILE A 63 6.96 4.53 -1.36
N THR A 64 7.62 5.58 -0.86
CA THR A 64 8.78 5.42 0.02
C THR A 64 8.64 6.32 1.23
N PHE A 65 9.17 5.86 2.35
CA PHE A 65 9.20 6.66 3.59
C PHE A 65 10.08 5.95 4.61
N LYS A 66 10.29 6.62 5.73
CA LYS A 66 11.00 6.05 6.88
C LYS A 66 10.07 6.06 8.06
N ALA A 67 10.09 5.00 8.83
CA ALA A 67 9.23 4.88 10.00
C ALA A 67 9.93 4.09 11.08
N ARG A 68 9.48 4.21 12.33
CA ARG A 68 10.06 3.46 13.43
C ARG A 68 9.26 2.22 13.69
N PHE A 69 9.99 1.13 13.84
CA PHE A 69 9.39 -0.14 14.23
C PHE A 69 10.20 -0.66 15.40
N ALA A 70 9.56 -0.79 16.55
CA ALA A 70 10.23 -1.25 17.79
C ALA A 70 11.45 -0.40 18.10
N GLY A 71 11.32 0.92 17.91
CA GLY A 71 12.40 1.85 18.24
C GLY A 71 13.49 1.98 17.18
N LYS A 72 13.36 1.23 16.08
CA LYS A 72 14.37 1.25 15.04
C LYS A 72 13.81 1.87 13.76
N VAL A 73 14.57 2.75 13.14
CA VAL A 73 14.14 3.39 11.90
C VAL A 73 14.34 2.43 10.73
N GLU A 74 13.26 2.22 9.98
CA GLU A 74 13.28 1.35 8.81
C GLU A 74 12.94 2.16 7.57
N SER A 75 13.61 1.89 6.49
CA SER A 75 13.29 2.49 5.19
C SER A 75 12.31 1.58 4.46
N ILE A 76 11.17 2.14 4.10
CA ILE A 76 10.07 1.38 3.50
C ILE A 76 9.98 1.75 2.04
N SER A 77 9.75 0.75 1.20
CA SER A 77 9.55 0.97 -0.22
C SER A 77 8.49 0.01 -0.73
N ILE A 78 7.45 0.57 -1.34
CA ILE A 78 6.28 -0.20 -1.75
C ILE A 78 5.88 0.19 -3.17
N PRO A 79 5.86 -0.77 -4.09
CA PRO A 79 5.29 -0.49 -5.41
C PRO A 79 3.81 -0.15 -5.27
N VAL A 80 3.34 0.81 -6.02
CA VAL A 80 1.95 1.24 -5.95
C VAL A 80 1.01 0.06 -6.25
N ASP A 81 1.42 -0.86 -7.13
CA ASP A 81 0.59 -1.99 -7.49
C ASP A 81 0.49 -3.06 -6.39
N ARG A 82 1.16 -2.84 -5.27
CA ARG A 82 1.04 -3.75 -4.11
C ARG A 82 0.16 -3.16 -3.01
N VAL A 83 -0.38 -1.95 -3.20
CA VAL A 83 -1.26 -1.33 -2.22
C VAL A 83 -2.65 -1.93 -2.38
N LYS A 84 -3.14 -2.56 -1.33
CA LYS A 84 -4.47 -3.17 -1.31
C LYS A 84 -5.54 -2.17 -0.93
N ALA A 85 -5.19 -1.21 -0.09
CA ALA A 85 -6.16 -0.22 0.38
C ALA A 85 -5.45 0.94 1.03
N ILE A 86 -6.13 2.09 1.02
CA ILE A 86 -5.74 3.23 1.86
C ILE A 86 -7.00 3.60 2.65
N PHE A 87 -6.84 3.82 3.95
CA PHE A 87 -8.00 4.05 4.81
C PHE A 87 -7.60 4.89 6.00
N ILE A 88 -8.59 5.48 6.67
CA ILE A 88 -8.34 6.23 7.90
C ILE A 88 -8.57 5.33 9.09
N ARG A 89 -7.65 5.39 10.05
CA ARG A 89 -7.69 4.52 11.22
C ARG A 89 -8.93 4.76 12.08
N GLU A 90 -9.35 6.01 12.18
CA GLU A 90 -10.40 6.41 13.11
C GLU A 90 -11.75 5.80 12.81
N GLU A 91 -12.05 5.61 11.53
CA GLU A 91 -13.37 5.11 11.14
C GLU A 91 -13.33 3.95 10.16
N GLY A 92 -12.17 3.62 9.66
CA GLY A 92 -12.03 2.52 8.72
C GLY A 92 -12.48 2.83 7.30
N TYR A 93 -12.88 4.05 7.00
CA TYR A 93 -13.23 4.44 5.64
C TYR A 93 -12.00 4.44 4.78
N GLY A 94 -12.15 4.02 3.55
CA GLY A 94 -11.04 4.05 2.63
C GLY A 94 -11.41 3.55 1.26
N MET A 95 -10.38 3.32 0.47
CA MET A 95 -10.48 2.79 -0.87
C MET A 95 -9.73 1.50 -0.98
N ARG A 96 -10.29 0.54 -1.68
CA ARG A 96 -9.64 -0.72 -1.96
C ARG A 96 -9.23 -0.77 -3.40
N PHE A 97 -8.12 -1.42 -3.66
CA PHE A 97 -7.60 -1.59 -5.00
C PHE A 97 -7.41 -3.08 -5.26
N ASP A 98 -7.60 -3.49 -6.50
CA ASP A 98 -7.38 -4.88 -6.87
C ASP A 98 -5.89 -5.13 -6.99
N VAL A 99 -5.42 -6.16 -6.31
CA VAL A 99 -4.00 -6.51 -6.32
C VAL A 99 -3.93 -8.02 -6.57
N GLU A 100 -3.10 -8.40 -7.54
CA GLU A 100 -2.97 -9.80 -7.89
C GLU A 100 -1.77 -10.43 -7.22
N PRO A 101 -1.90 -11.65 -6.72
CA PRO A 101 -0.76 -12.34 -6.14
C PRO A 101 0.35 -12.52 -7.17
N MET A 102 1.58 -12.49 -6.69
CA MET A 102 2.72 -12.70 -7.55
C MET A 102 2.67 -14.03 -8.24
N LYS A 103 2.34 -15.06 -7.50
CA LYS A 103 2.36 -16.36 -7.98
C LYS A 103 1.14 -16.72 -8.64
N LYS A 104 1.12 -16.69 -9.90
CA LYS A 104 -0.03 -17.06 -10.60
C LYS A 104 0.25 -18.18 -11.40
N PRO A 105 -0.32 -19.14 -11.25
CA PRO A 105 -0.05 -20.26 -12.09
C PRO A 105 -0.40 -19.92 -13.51
N LYS A 106 -0.41 -20.02 -13.81
CA LYS A 106 -0.62 -19.90 -14.77
C LYS A 106 -1.52 -19.90 -15.49
N MET A 107 -1.79 -19.97 -15.85
CA MET A 107 -2.41 -20.00 -16.50
C MET A 107 -3.08 -19.66 -17.21
N SER A 108 -3.32 -19.66 -17.51
CA SER A 108 -3.84 -19.44 -18.13
C SER A 108 -4.48 -18.71 -18.64
N GLY A 109 -4.56 -18.51 -18.94
CA GLY A 109 -5.04 -17.90 -19.37
C GLY A 109 -5.84 -17.30 -19.57
N ASP A 110 -6.04 -17.22 -19.37
CA ASP A 110 -6.76 -16.68 -19.47
C ASP A 110 -7.26 -15.73 -19.46
N GLN A 111 -7.32 -15.36 -19.37
CA GLN A 111 -7.76 -14.55 -19.34
C GLN A 111 -8.04 -13.44 -19.32
N PRO A 112 -8.12 -13.16 -19.46
CA PRO A 112 -8.31 -12.17 -19.35
C PRO A 112 -8.89 -11.23 -19.29
N LYS A 113 -9.07 -11.12 -19.20
CA LYS A 113 -9.55 -10.37 -19.09
C LYS A 113 -10.04 -9.46 -18.79
N ARG A 114 -10.24 -9.32 -18.74
CA ARG A 114 -10.64 -8.60 -18.40
C ARG A 114 -10.74 -7.63 -18.01
N GLY A 115 -10.55 -7.39 -17.88
CA GLY A 115 -10.59 -6.56 -17.39
C GLY A 115 -10.70 -5.65 -17.20
N PHE A 116 -10.76 -5.57 -17.31
CA PHE A 116 -10.91 -4.78 -17.11
C PHE A 116 -11.16 -3.92 -16.76
N VAL A 117 -11.20 -3.80 -16.72
CA VAL A 117 -11.40 -3.11 -16.44
C VAL A 117 -11.46 -2.28 -15.93
N LYS A 118 -11.55 -1.99 -15.65
CA LYS A 118 -11.62 -1.25 -15.07
C LYS A 118 -11.42 -0.38 -14.70
N VAL A 119 -11.43 0.09 -14.50
CA VAL A 119 -11.27 0.91 -14.10
C VAL A 119 -10.94 1.44 -13.30
N GLU A 120 -10.53 1.44 -12.96
CA GLU A 120 -10.21 1.94 -12.09
C GLU A 120 -9.37 2.72 -11.98
N ASP A 121 -8.89 3.18 -12.01
CA ASP A 121 -8.09 3.89 -11.60
C ASP A 121 -7.79 4.75 -11.87
#